data_55bad545d70e0b3a5f0fd020fcadde13
#
_entry.id   55bad545d70e0b3a5f0fd020fcadde13
#
_cell.length_a   1.000
_cell.length_b   1.000
_cell.length_c   1.000
_cell.angle_alpha   90.00
_cell.angle_beta   90.00
_cell.angle_gamma   90.00
#
_symmetry.space_group_name_H-M   'P 1'
#
loop_
_entity.id
_entity.type
_entity.pdbx_description
1 polymer ?
#
loop_
_entity_poly.entity_id
_entity_poly.type
_entity_poly.pdbx_seq_one_letter_code
_entity_poly.pdbx_strand_id
1 'polypeptide(L)'
;MLLIGINVPAFAADAEGDNPPTDNPIYTDMTSITIRKDYKLIGAGSSPAETFTLEQSGGGRVIDGDAQSAPALGAITGASFEEGAAADPAASGTITVTLPQYDSVGIYEYTLIEKAGTTAGVAYYGDAIKLVVTVINGDDGKLRVAAIHTESEGADKSDTFENTYSAGTLKISKTVTGNMGDKNKYFEFTVLLSGRSGMTYPETFAVSGGSYAQNPTTIKLSEETTFMLKHGDTISIANLPYDVDYMVIEMAADGYTTTSTNETGRISAAEQTAAFTNVKNSAVDTGVMLDSLPYVLILAAVLGGAAAMVVRRRRGAED
;
A
#
# COMPACT_ATOMS: atom_id res chain seq x y z
N MET A 1 -4.61 21.16 12.84
CA MET A 1 -3.92 22.37 13.34
C MET A 1 -4.10 22.39 14.85
N LEU A 2 -3.19 21.74 15.56
CA LEU A 2 -3.16 21.75 17.01
C LEU A 2 -2.00 22.67 17.39
N LEU A 3 -2.31 23.92 17.71
CA LEU A 3 -1.38 24.80 18.39
C LEU A 3 -1.11 24.13 19.74
N ILE A 4 0.14 23.71 19.99
CA ILE A 4 0.59 23.53 21.35
C ILE A 4 0.57 24.95 21.93
N GLY A 5 -0.56 25.28 22.55
CA GLY A 5 -0.73 26.57 23.18
C GLY A 5 0.28 26.72 24.28
N ILE A 6 1.28 27.58 24.05
CA ILE A 6 1.96 28.22 25.14
C ILE A 6 0.85 28.99 25.88
N ASN A 7 0.43 28.49 27.03
CA ASN A 7 -0.44 29.25 27.93
C ASN A 7 0.38 30.44 28.41
N VAL A 8 0.35 31.52 27.62
CA VAL A 8 0.72 32.84 28.11
C VAL A 8 -0.53 33.35 28.77
N PRO A 9 -0.62 33.54 30.08
CA PRO A 9 -1.75 34.16 30.70
C PRO A 9 -1.88 35.59 30.13
N ALA A 10 -2.99 35.83 29.41
CA ALA A 10 -3.35 37.19 29.04
C ALA A 10 -3.65 37.95 30.35
N PHE A 11 -2.84 38.95 30.64
CA PHE A 11 -3.17 39.89 31.72
C PHE A 11 -4.35 40.72 31.27
N ALA A 12 -5.53 40.43 31.82
CA ALA A 12 -6.64 41.39 31.85
C ALA A 12 -6.24 42.47 32.88
N ALA A 13 -6.16 43.69 32.43
CA ALA A 13 -6.04 44.84 33.34
C ALA A 13 -7.39 45.06 33.98
N ASP A 14 -7.56 44.62 35.22
CA ASP A 14 -8.63 45.15 36.11
C ASP A 14 -7.97 46.02 37.15
N ALA A 15 -8.50 47.24 37.23
CA ALA A 15 -8.09 48.27 38.16
C ALA A 15 -8.62 47.96 39.57
N GLU A 16 -7.82 48.40 40.56
CA GLU A 16 -8.08 48.63 41.97
C GLU A 16 -8.00 47.45 42.94
N GLY A 17 -6.92 47.39 43.67
CA GLY A 17 -6.77 46.62 44.90
C GLY A 17 -5.34 46.26 45.23
N ASP A 18 -4.69 47.10 45.99
CA ASP A 18 -3.39 47.01 46.65
C ASP A 18 -3.03 45.58 47.14
N ASN A 19 -2.24 44.87 46.41
CA ASN A 19 -1.14 44.03 46.84
C ASN A 19 -0.54 43.32 45.59
N PRO A 20 0.73 43.51 45.21
CA PRO A 20 1.29 42.72 44.11
C PRO A 20 1.29 41.25 44.53
N PRO A 21 0.81 40.30 43.68
CA PRO A 21 0.94 38.91 43.99
C PRO A 21 2.44 38.56 44.10
N THR A 22 2.84 38.12 45.27
CA THR A 22 4.22 37.69 45.60
C THR A 22 4.55 36.30 45.00
N ASP A 23 3.72 35.80 44.10
CA ASP A 23 4.06 34.61 43.32
C ASP A 23 4.78 35.04 42.03
N ASN A 24 6.08 35.16 42.09
CA ASN A 24 6.91 35.14 40.88
C ASN A 24 6.52 33.91 40.09
N PRO A 25 6.09 34.04 38.82
CA PRO A 25 5.81 32.88 38.01
C PRO A 25 7.05 32.00 37.96
N ILE A 26 6.92 30.76 38.39
CA ILE A 26 7.99 29.74 38.28
C ILE A 26 8.08 29.40 36.80
N TYR A 27 9.02 30.03 36.11
CA TYR A 27 9.32 29.69 34.73
C TYR A 27 10.16 28.40 34.73
N THR A 28 9.61 27.29 34.23
CA THR A 28 10.37 26.10 33.94
C THR A 28 11.01 26.28 32.56
N ASP A 29 12.33 26.27 32.52
CA ASP A 29 13.05 26.35 31.25
C ASP A 29 12.78 25.15 30.37
N MET A 30 12.55 25.35 29.08
CA MET A 30 12.34 24.27 28.13
C MET A 30 13.68 23.59 27.81
N THR A 31 13.80 22.31 28.12
CA THR A 31 15.01 21.52 27.90
C THR A 31 14.91 20.60 26.67
N SER A 32 13.74 20.51 26.09
CA SER A 32 13.49 19.67 24.89
C SER A 32 12.29 20.18 24.10
N ILE A 33 12.24 19.78 22.84
CA ILE A 33 11.05 19.93 22.00
C ILE A 33 10.58 18.53 21.53
N THR A 34 9.27 18.38 21.40
CA THR A 34 8.62 17.20 20.84
C THR A 34 8.10 17.52 19.45
N ILE A 35 8.50 16.75 18.46
CA ILE A 35 8.09 16.85 17.06
C ILE A 35 7.18 15.67 16.78
N ARG A 36 6.01 15.91 16.22
CA ARG A 36 5.07 14.86 15.84
C ARG A 36 5.54 14.18 14.56
N LYS A 37 5.54 12.85 14.57
CA LYS A 37 5.83 12.01 13.42
C LYS A 37 4.61 11.19 13.07
N ASP A 38 4.11 11.35 11.85
CA ASP A 38 2.98 10.57 11.35
C ASP A 38 3.46 9.45 10.43
N TYR A 39 2.81 8.29 10.55
CA TYR A 39 3.06 7.12 9.70
C TYR A 39 1.75 6.67 9.06
N LYS A 40 1.63 6.90 7.75
CA LYS A 40 0.40 6.71 6.99
C LYS A 40 0.48 5.47 6.12
N LEU A 41 -0.63 4.72 6.07
CA LEU A 41 -0.81 3.61 5.13
C LEU A 41 -1.40 4.11 3.81
N ILE A 42 -0.78 3.70 2.69
CA ILE A 42 -1.29 3.89 1.34
C ILE A 42 -1.55 2.53 0.71
N GLY A 43 -2.75 2.34 0.18
CA GLY A 43 -3.14 1.07 -0.43
C GLY A 43 -3.69 0.07 0.58
N ALA A 44 -3.12 -1.12 0.64
CA ALA A 44 -3.59 -2.20 1.52
C ALA A 44 -2.43 -3.07 1.99
N GLY A 45 -2.38 -3.35 3.29
CA GLY A 45 -1.35 -4.21 3.88
C GLY A 45 -1.08 -3.87 5.33
N SER A 46 0.01 -4.43 5.85
CA SER A 46 0.51 -4.21 7.20
C SER A 46 1.93 -3.66 7.08
N SER A 47 2.20 -2.49 7.64
CA SER A 47 3.53 -1.90 7.61
C SER A 47 4.53 -2.71 8.43
N PRO A 48 5.80 -2.77 8.06
CA PRO A 48 6.84 -3.28 8.94
C PRO A 48 7.00 -2.37 10.17
N ALA A 49 7.62 -2.90 11.23
CA ALA A 49 8.07 -2.07 12.35
C ALA A 49 9.15 -1.11 11.86
N GLU A 50 9.05 0.17 12.25
CA GLU A 50 9.98 1.22 11.84
C GLU A 50 10.31 2.17 12.98
N THR A 51 11.53 2.74 12.93
CA THR A 51 11.92 3.84 13.81
C THR A 51 12.44 4.99 12.96
N PHE A 52 11.70 6.10 12.98
CA PHE A 52 12.07 7.32 12.27
C PHE A 52 12.85 8.24 13.22
N THR A 53 14.04 8.65 12.81
CA THR A 53 14.90 9.51 13.62
C THR A 53 15.43 10.67 12.79
N LEU A 54 15.67 11.80 13.47
CA LEU A 54 16.29 12.97 12.88
C LEU A 54 17.76 13.04 13.27
N GLU A 55 18.56 13.62 12.39
CA GLU A 55 19.96 13.94 12.64
C GLU A 55 20.19 15.43 12.41
N GLN A 56 21.02 16.08 13.24
CA GLN A 56 21.42 17.44 12.98
C GLN A 56 22.39 17.47 11.79
N SER A 57 22.04 18.25 10.78
CA SER A 57 22.88 18.46 9.58
C SER A 57 23.75 19.69 9.77
N GLY A 58 25.04 19.48 9.94
CA GLY A 58 26.01 20.56 10.19
C GLY A 58 25.93 21.17 11.58
N GLY A 59 26.61 22.30 11.76
CA GLY A 59 26.55 23.09 13.01
C GLY A 59 25.30 23.94 13.09
N GLY A 60 24.83 24.25 14.32
CA GLY A 60 23.78 25.26 14.50
C GLY A 60 24.29 26.65 14.11
N ARG A 61 23.36 27.55 13.82
CA ARG A 61 23.60 28.91 13.34
C ARG A 61 22.96 29.92 14.29
N VAL A 62 23.64 31.04 14.56
CA VAL A 62 23.03 32.18 15.25
C VAL A 62 22.46 33.12 14.20
N ILE A 63 21.14 33.34 14.25
CA ILE A 63 20.43 34.20 13.33
C ILE A 63 20.46 35.64 13.81
N ASP A 64 20.31 35.82 15.14
CA ASP A 64 20.31 37.12 15.80
C ASP A 64 20.82 36.95 17.23
N GLY A 65 21.54 37.93 17.77
CA GLY A 65 22.09 37.90 19.12
C GLY A 65 23.61 37.98 19.17
N ASP A 66 24.17 37.95 20.38
CA ASP A 66 25.60 38.18 20.63
C ASP A 66 26.46 36.91 20.66
N ALA A 67 25.83 35.73 20.55
CA ALA A 67 26.56 34.45 20.56
C ALA A 67 27.44 34.31 19.31
N GLN A 68 28.66 33.82 19.48
CA GLN A 68 29.60 33.61 18.38
C GLN A 68 29.32 32.31 17.61
N SER A 69 28.65 31.36 18.24
CA SER A 69 28.28 30.06 17.65
C SER A 69 27.09 29.48 18.38
N ALA A 70 26.30 28.68 17.68
CA ALA A 70 25.25 27.89 18.32
C ALA A 70 25.83 26.60 18.94
N PRO A 71 25.49 26.27 20.19
CA PRO A 71 25.87 24.99 20.78
C PRO A 71 25.20 23.83 20.04
N ALA A 72 25.83 22.64 20.03
CA ALA A 72 25.23 21.45 19.40
C ALA A 72 24.00 20.99 20.18
N LEU A 73 22.98 20.48 19.44
CA LEU A 73 21.82 19.84 20.05
C LEU A 73 22.26 18.62 20.89
N GLY A 74 21.45 18.31 21.90
CA GLY A 74 21.60 17.08 22.67
C GLY A 74 21.07 15.87 21.95
N ALA A 75 20.70 14.83 22.72
CA ALA A 75 20.17 13.59 22.17
C ALA A 75 18.87 13.80 21.41
N ILE A 76 18.72 13.08 20.30
CA ILE A 76 17.47 13.00 19.53
C ILE A 76 16.95 11.57 19.68
N THR A 77 15.73 11.42 20.25
CA THR A 77 15.05 10.13 20.39
C THR A 77 14.02 9.99 19.27
N GLY A 78 14.13 8.92 18.47
CA GLY A 78 13.26 8.69 17.34
C GLY A 78 11.84 8.25 17.72
N ALA A 79 10.92 8.33 16.76
CA ALA A 79 9.58 7.80 16.86
C ALA A 79 9.57 6.36 16.38
N SER A 80 9.21 5.41 17.26
CA SER A 80 9.11 3.98 16.94
C SER A 80 7.66 3.59 16.69
N PHE A 81 7.46 2.79 15.66
CA PHE A 81 6.16 2.23 15.24
C PHE A 81 6.29 0.71 15.15
N GLU A 82 5.35 0.02 15.76
CA GLU A 82 5.28 -1.44 15.69
C GLU A 82 4.82 -1.91 14.30
N GLU A 83 4.96 -3.20 14.03
CA GLU A 83 4.41 -3.81 12.82
C GLU A 83 2.90 -3.57 12.72
N GLY A 84 2.44 -3.15 11.54
CA GLY A 84 1.03 -2.81 11.30
C GLY A 84 0.59 -1.45 11.82
N ALA A 85 1.51 -0.64 12.33
CA ALA A 85 1.15 0.66 12.92
C ALA A 85 0.72 1.71 11.89
N ALA A 86 1.24 1.68 10.65
CA ALA A 86 0.82 2.63 9.63
C ALA A 86 -0.69 2.49 9.35
N ALA A 87 -1.41 3.60 9.33
CA ALA A 87 -2.86 3.63 9.24
C ALA A 87 -3.35 4.79 8.34
N ASP A 88 -4.63 4.77 7.98
CA ASP A 88 -5.35 5.90 7.39
C ASP A 88 -6.66 6.10 8.17
N PRO A 89 -6.79 7.19 8.97
CA PRO A 89 -5.84 8.29 9.17
C PRO A 89 -4.52 7.84 9.84
N ALA A 90 -3.43 8.59 9.56
CA ALA A 90 -2.07 8.24 9.97
C ALA A 90 -1.93 8.02 11.48
N ALA A 91 -1.16 7.00 11.86
CA ALA A 91 -0.73 6.83 13.24
C ALA A 91 0.33 7.87 13.60
N SER A 92 0.33 8.32 14.85
CA SER A 92 1.25 9.37 15.32
C SER A 92 2.19 8.85 16.39
N GLY A 93 3.46 9.21 16.24
CA GLY A 93 4.52 9.04 17.22
C GLY A 93 5.20 10.38 17.52
N THR A 94 6.21 10.37 18.35
CA THR A 94 6.93 11.60 18.74
C THR A 94 8.44 11.40 18.64
N ILE A 95 9.09 12.41 18.07
CA ILE A 95 10.54 12.58 18.09
C ILE A 95 10.86 13.63 19.15
N THR A 96 11.77 13.34 20.07
CA THR A 96 12.17 14.29 21.10
C THR A 96 13.58 14.77 20.83
N VAL A 97 13.77 16.09 20.74
CA VAL A 97 15.07 16.74 20.58
C VAL A 97 15.44 17.42 21.88
N THR A 98 16.55 17.01 22.50
CA THR A 98 17.08 17.65 23.70
C THR A 98 17.83 18.91 23.31
N LEU A 99 17.49 20.04 23.97
CA LEU A 99 18.14 21.30 23.75
C LEU A 99 19.48 21.40 24.53
N PRO A 100 20.46 22.10 23.99
CA PRO A 100 21.68 22.40 24.72
C PRO A 100 21.41 23.47 25.78
N GLN A 101 22.37 23.70 26.64
CA GLN A 101 22.42 24.92 27.46
C GLN A 101 22.97 26.07 26.61
N TYR A 102 22.26 27.20 26.66
CA TYR A 102 22.66 28.43 25.97
C TYR A 102 23.39 29.35 26.95
N ASP A 103 24.42 30.03 26.47
CA ASP A 103 25.27 30.95 27.24
C ASP A 103 25.04 32.43 26.87
N SER A 104 24.23 32.69 25.86
CA SER A 104 23.89 34.03 25.37
C SER A 104 22.43 34.10 24.89
N VAL A 105 21.86 35.30 25.00
CA VAL A 105 20.59 35.62 24.33
C VAL A 105 20.76 35.51 22.83
N GLY A 106 19.68 35.13 22.11
CA GLY A 106 19.74 35.05 20.66
C GLY A 106 18.67 34.18 20.05
N ILE A 107 18.67 34.15 18.71
CA ILE A 107 17.85 33.26 17.90
C ILE A 107 18.81 32.25 17.26
N TYR A 108 18.63 30.98 17.60
CA TYR A 108 19.43 29.88 17.16
C TYR A 108 18.65 29.03 16.17
N GLU A 109 19.27 28.69 15.03
CA GLU A 109 18.67 27.83 13.99
C GLU A 109 19.50 26.57 13.84
N TYR A 110 18.83 25.42 13.83
CA TYR A 110 19.39 24.11 13.56
C TYR A 110 18.71 23.48 12.36
N THR A 111 19.47 22.80 11.51
CA THR A 111 18.92 22.02 10.42
C THR A 111 18.89 20.56 10.82
N LEU A 112 17.71 19.95 10.77
CA LEU A 112 17.49 18.53 11.01
C LEU A 112 17.11 17.86 9.71
N ILE A 113 17.58 16.65 9.48
CA ILE A 113 17.22 15.80 8.35
C ILE A 113 16.78 14.44 8.87
N GLU A 114 15.81 13.84 8.22
CA GLU A 114 15.43 12.47 8.56
C GLU A 114 16.45 11.49 8.00
N LYS A 115 16.85 10.53 8.80
CA LYS A 115 17.70 9.44 8.36
C LYS A 115 16.89 8.47 7.52
N ALA A 116 17.12 8.44 6.20
CA ALA A 116 16.45 7.51 5.33
C ALA A 116 16.85 6.07 5.64
N GLY A 117 15.85 5.18 5.73
CA GLY A 117 16.05 3.73 5.79
C GLY A 117 16.01 3.10 4.40
N THR A 118 15.99 1.76 4.39
CA THR A 118 15.96 0.94 3.17
C THR A 118 14.72 0.05 3.08
N THR A 119 13.76 0.22 3.96
CA THR A 119 12.56 -0.62 4.00
C THR A 119 11.68 -0.38 2.78
N ALA A 120 11.42 -1.42 2.02
CA ALA A 120 10.61 -1.36 0.81
C ALA A 120 9.17 -0.91 1.14
N GLY A 121 8.63 -0.06 0.31
CA GLY A 121 7.30 0.52 0.49
C GLY A 121 7.26 1.72 1.44
N VAL A 122 8.33 2.00 2.20
CA VAL A 122 8.42 3.19 3.06
C VAL A 122 8.97 4.37 2.28
N ALA A 123 8.24 5.48 2.29
CA ALA A 123 8.73 6.77 1.83
C ALA A 123 9.10 7.61 3.06
N TYR A 124 10.38 7.88 3.18
CA TYR A 124 10.97 8.68 4.26
C TYR A 124 10.84 10.18 3.92
N TYR A 125 10.67 11.01 4.96
CA TYR A 125 10.59 12.45 4.79
C TYR A 125 11.91 13.02 4.26
N GLY A 126 11.89 13.66 3.10
CA GLY A 126 13.11 14.05 2.37
C GLY A 126 13.55 15.48 2.58
N ASP A 127 12.68 16.36 3.11
CA ASP A 127 12.98 17.78 3.23
C ASP A 127 13.72 18.09 4.55
N ALA A 128 14.50 19.18 4.56
CA ALA A 128 15.12 19.66 5.76
C ALA A 128 14.10 20.30 6.70
N ILE A 129 14.27 20.07 8.00
CA ILE A 129 13.48 20.65 9.06
C ILE A 129 14.34 21.67 9.77
N LYS A 130 13.92 22.92 9.82
CA LYS A 130 14.56 23.96 10.62
C LYS A 130 13.95 23.96 12.01
N LEU A 131 14.80 23.87 13.02
CA LEU A 131 14.46 24.07 14.41
C LEU A 131 14.99 25.43 14.84
N VAL A 132 14.07 26.33 15.21
CA VAL A 132 14.41 27.70 15.65
C VAL A 132 14.12 27.82 17.13
N VAL A 133 15.14 28.27 17.88
CA VAL A 133 15.09 28.44 19.34
C VAL A 133 15.40 29.89 19.69
N THR A 134 14.49 30.55 20.41
CA THR A 134 14.69 31.92 20.90
C THR A 134 15.04 31.88 22.38
N VAL A 135 16.19 32.45 22.72
CA VAL A 135 16.70 32.55 24.08
C VAL A 135 16.71 34.02 24.52
N ILE A 136 16.17 34.32 25.69
CA ILE A 136 16.07 35.65 26.24
C ILE A 136 16.59 35.68 27.70
N ASN A 137 16.79 36.88 28.25
CA ASN A 137 16.97 37.06 29.69
C ASN A 137 15.61 36.91 30.38
N GLY A 138 15.54 36.08 31.40
CA GLY A 138 14.43 36.01 32.31
C GLY A 138 14.46 37.16 33.35
N ASP A 139 13.36 37.32 34.08
CA ASP A 139 13.23 38.38 35.13
C ASP A 139 14.22 38.14 36.30
N ASP A 140 14.70 36.91 36.50
CA ASP A 140 15.67 36.53 37.48
C ASP A 140 17.14 36.76 36.99
N GLY A 141 17.31 37.31 35.79
CA GLY A 141 18.62 37.55 35.16
C GLY A 141 19.30 36.30 34.60
N LYS A 142 18.61 35.16 34.58
CA LYS A 142 19.08 33.92 33.91
C LYS A 142 18.56 33.82 32.51
N LEU A 143 19.31 33.12 31.68
CA LEU A 143 18.85 32.80 30.34
C LEU A 143 17.73 31.77 30.38
N ARG A 144 16.74 31.93 29.51
CA ARG A 144 15.67 30.96 29.31
C ARG A 144 15.30 30.82 27.86
N VAL A 145 14.83 29.66 27.49
CA VAL A 145 14.23 29.41 26.17
C VAL A 145 12.80 29.95 26.17
N ALA A 146 12.57 31.04 25.42
CA ALA A 146 11.30 31.72 25.38
C ALA A 146 10.34 31.15 24.31
N ALA A 147 10.89 30.68 23.19
CA ALA A 147 10.12 30.12 22.10
C ALA A 147 10.92 29.04 21.34
N ILE A 148 10.21 28.04 20.85
CA ILE A 148 10.74 27.01 19.97
C ILE A 148 9.69 26.76 18.89
N HIS A 149 10.14 26.61 17.64
CA HIS A 149 9.28 26.12 16.58
C HIS A 149 10.09 25.38 15.53
N THR A 150 9.41 24.57 14.71
CA THR A 150 9.96 23.91 13.54
C THR A 150 9.32 24.44 12.26
N GLU A 151 10.10 24.45 11.18
CA GLU A 151 9.68 24.86 9.84
C GLU A 151 10.18 23.80 8.86
N SER A 152 9.38 23.45 7.85
CA SER A 152 9.84 22.69 6.69
C SER A 152 10.29 23.63 5.58
N GLU A 153 11.07 23.14 4.62
CA GLU A 153 11.59 23.95 3.52
C GLU A 153 10.44 24.57 2.70
N GLY A 154 10.46 25.93 2.61
CA GLY A 154 9.47 26.70 1.83
C GLY A 154 8.08 26.76 2.44
N ALA A 155 7.88 26.30 3.66
CA ALA A 155 6.58 26.19 4.29
C ALA A 155 6.43 27.04 5.56
N ASP A 156 5.19 27.17 5.96
CA ASP A 156 4.78 27.68 7.26
C ASP A 156 5.32 26.80 8.41
N LYS A 157 5.25 27.31 9.62
CA LYS A 157 5.59 26.56 10.83
C LYS A 157 4.81 25.24 10.89
N SER A 158 5.52 24.14 11.03
CA SER A 158 4.95 22.79 11.14
C SER A 158 5.65 22.03 12.26
N ASP A 159 4.87 21.33 13.05
CA ASP A 159 5.32 20.40 14.09
C ASP A 159 5.07 18.93 13.71
N THR A 160 4.56 18.68 12.50
CA THR A 160 4.15 17.36 12.04
C THR A 160 4.82 17.02 10.71
N PHE A 161 5.48 15.87 10.67
CA PHE A 161 6.15 15.33 9.49
C PHE A 161 5.66 13.91 9.23
N GLU A 162 5.27 13.63 7.97
CA GLU A 162 4.63 12.37 7.58
C GLU A 162 5.58 11.47 6.79
N ASN A 163 5.63 10.20 7.16
CA ASN A 163 6.14 9.12 6.33
C ASN A 163 4.98 8.23 5.88
N THR A 164 5.15 7.55 4.76
CA THR A 164 4.11 6.65 4.26
C THR A 164 4.66 5.24 4.09
N TYR A 165 3.79 4.24 4.30
CA TYR A 165 4.00 2.88 3.85
C TYR A 165 3.00 2.55 2.76
N SER A 166 3.48 2.10 1.61
CA SER A 166 2.65 1.79 0.45
C SER A 166 2.74 0.32 0.09
N ALA A 167 1.62 -0.39 0.10
CA ALA A 167 1.55 -1.79 -0.26
C ALA A 167 0.21 -2.16 -0.92
N GLY A 168 0.18 -3.31 -1.58
CA GLY A 168 -1.00 -3.82 -2.26
C GLY A 168 -1.05 -5.34 -2.30
N THR A 169 -2.10 -5.86 -2.92
CA THR A 169 -2.36 -7.28 -3.14
C THR A 169 -2.38 -7.59 -4.62
N LEU A 170 -1.59 -8.58 -5.05
CA LEU A 170 -1.70 -9.18 -6.38
C LEU A 170 -2.68 -10.34 -6.33
N LYS A 171 -3.73 -10.28 -7.15
CA LYS A 171 -4.65 -11.39 -7.39
C LYS A 171 -4.33 -12.06 -8.72
N ILE A 172 -4.39 -13.39 -8.75
CA ILE A 172 -4.24 -14.19 -9.97
C ILE A 172 -5.49 -15.02 -10.11
N SER A 173 -6.28 -14.77 -11.16
CA SER A 173 -7.59 -15.39 -11.38
C SER A 173 -7.60 -16.29 -12.60
N LYS A 174 -8.34 -17.42 -12.51
CA LYS A 174 -8.48 -18.40 -13.58
C LYS A 174 -9.92 -18.57 -14.03
N THR A 175 -10.15 -18.42 -15.34
CA THR A 175 -11.41 -18.70 -15.99
C THR A 175 -11.23 -19.76 -17.09
N VAL A 176 -12.17 -20.69 -17.21
CA VAL A 176 -12.22 -21.66 -18.31
C VAL A 176 -13.57 -21.52 -19.00
N THR A 177 -13.55 -21.40 -20.33
CA THR A 177 -14.72 -21.24 -21.19
C THR A 177 -14.68 -22.18 -22.38
N GLY A 178 -15.73 -22.14 -23.20
CA GLY A 178 -15.90 -23.00 -24.36
C GLY A 178 -16.66 -24.30 -24.05
N ASN A 179 -17.26 -24.91 -25.11
CA ASN A 179 -18.11 -26.09 -24.96
C ASN A 179 -17.36 -27.37 -24.56
N MET A 180 -16.01 -27.37 -24.69
CA MET A 180 -15.11 -28.45 -24.29
C MET A 180 -14.15 -28.06 -23.20
N GLY A 181 -14.36 -26.87 -22.58
CA GLY A 181 -13.53 -26.38 -21.47
C GLY A 181 -13.84 -27.16 -20.19
N ASP A 182 -12.84 -27.94 -19.70
CA ASP A 182 -12.96 -28.66 -18.44
C ASP A 182 -12.72 -27.71 -17.27
N LYS A 183 -13.80 -27.37 -16.56
CA LYS A 183 -13.78 -26.46 -15.42
C LYS A 183 -13.16 -27.06 -14.16
N ASN A 184 -12.94 -28.39 -14.13
CA ASN A 184 -12.32 -29.09 -13.02
C ASN A 184 -10.82 -29.31 -13.21
N LYS A 185 -10.31 -29.09 -14.44
CA LYS A 185 -8.89 -29.19 -14.75
C LYS A 185 -8.11 -28.09 -14.05
N TYR A 186 -7.01 -28.48 -13.38
CA TYR A 186 -6.04 -27.55 -12.86
C TYR A 186 -5.02 -27.16 -13.94
N PHE A 187 -4.63 -25.91 -13.95
CA PHE A 187 -3.62 -25.31 -14.82
C PHE A 187 -2.49 -24.82 -13.95
N GLU A 188 -1.28 -25.00 -14.44
CA GLU A 188 -0.06 -24.62 -13.73
C GLU A 188 0.31 -23.16 -14.03
N PHE A 189 0.63 -22.42 -12.97
CA PHE A 189 1.07 -21.03 -13.02
C PHE A 189 2.40 -20.90 -12.33
N THR A 190 3.33 -20.19 -12.96
CA THR A 190 4.58 -19.76 -12.33
C THR A 190 4.49 -18.27 -12.04
N VAL A 191 4.82 -17.88 -10.81
CA VAL A 191 4.86 -16.48 -10.37
C VAL A 191 6.28 -16.13 -9.96
N LEU A 192 6.78 -15.02 -10.49
CA LEU A 192 8.06 -14.43 -10.10
C LEU A 192 7.80 -13.00 -9.62
N LEU A 193 8.27 -12.70 -8.41
CA LEU A 193 8.30 -11.36 -7.85
C LEU A 193 9.72 -10.81 -7.86
N SER A 194 9.90 -9.55 -8.20
CA SER A 194 11.22 -8.89 -8.24
C SER A 194 11.18 -7.58 -7.47
N GLY A 195 12.15 -7.40 -6.58
CA GLY A 195 12.33 -6.17 -5.81
C GLY A 195 13.39 -5.25 -6.42
N ARG A 196 13.53 -4.05 -5.86
CA ARG A 196 14.58 -3.10 -6.21
C ARG A 196 15.86 -3.37 -5.44
N SER A 197 16.99 -3.15 -6.09
CA SER A 197 18.31 -3.25 -5.44
C SER A 197 18.45 -2.21 -4.34
N GLY A 198 19.06 -2.58 -3.22
CA GLY A 198 19.33 -1.71 -2.09
C GLY A 198 18.16 -1.54 -1.12
N MET A 199 16.99 -2.15 -1.41
CA MET A 199 15.83 -2.13 -0.49
C MET A 199 15.76 -3.43 0.31
N THR A 200 15.22 -3.31 1.51
CA THR A 200 14.97 -4.43 2.42
C THR A 200 13.51 -4.86 2.32
N TYR A 201 13.27 -6.14 2.11
CA TYR A 201 11.95 -6.76 1.97
C TYR A 201 11.71 -7.79 3.06
N PRO A 202 10.44 -8.12 3.37
CA PRO A 202 10.11 -9.32 4.13
C PRO A 202 10.68 -10.57 3.47
N GLU A 203 11.04 -11.58 4.25
CA GLU A 203 11.55 -12.85 3.72
C GLU A 203 10.54 -13.56 2.84
N THR A 204 9.25 -13.50 3.23
CA THR A 204 8.15 -14.15 2.52
C THR A 204 6.92 -13.25 2.47
N PHE A 205 6.08 -13.44 1.46
CA PHE A 205 4.76 -12.84 1.34
C PHE A 205 3.69 -13.91 1.47
N ALA A 206 2.63 -13.60 2.19
CA ALA A 206 1.53 -14.53 2.41
C ALA A 206 0.70 -14.73 1.13
N VAL A 207 0.35 -15.99 0.86
CA VAL A 207 -0.54 -16.38 -0.23
C VAL A 207 -1.78 -17.03 0.35
N SER A 208 -2.94 -16.67 -0.19
CA SER A 208 -4.23 -17.22 0.20
C SER A 208 -5.10 -17.50 -1.02
N GLY A 209 -6.16 -18.31 -0.83
CA GLY A 209 -7.10 -18.67 -1.90
C GLY A 209 -6.66 -19.87 -2.74
N GLY A 210 -7.36 -20.06 -3.87
CA GLY A 210 -7.24 -21.26 -4.70
C GLY A 210 -7.85 -22.49 -4.05
N SER A 211 -8.20 -23.48 -4.86
CA SER A 211 -8.83 -24.71 -4.38
C SER A 211 -7.89 -25.91 -4.33
N TYR A 212 -6.65 -25.79 -4.84
CA TYR A 212 -5.66 -26.85 -4.81
C TYR A 212 -4.94 -26.88 -3.46
N ALA A 213 -5.12 -27.97 -2.72
CA ALA A 213 -4.66 -28.08 -1.32
C ALA A 213 -3.13 -28.02 -1.14
N GLN A 214 -2.34 -28.31 -2.20
CA GLN A 214 -0.89 -28.28 -2.17
C GLN A 214 -0.30 -26.96 -2.69
N ASN A 215 -1.13 -25.94 -2.96
CA ASN A 215 -0.58 -24.65 -3.30
C ASN A 215 0.25 -24.07 -2.15
N PRO A 216 1.39 -23.44 -2.45
CA PRO A 216 2.18 -22.74 -1.44
C PRO A 216 1.36 -21.66 -0.73
N THR A 217 1.58 -21.50 0.57
CA THR A 217 0.95 -20.44 1.40
C THR A 217 1.83 -19.20 1.53
N THR A 218 3.04 -19.26 0.97
CA THR A 218 3.99 -18.14 0.94
C THR A 218 4.77 -18.13 -0.37
N ILE A 219 5.28 -16.95 -0.74
CA ILE A 219 6.17 -16.73 -1.90
C ILE A 219 7.33 -15.83 -1.49
N LYS A 220 8.48 -15.98 -2.12
CA LYS A 220 9.68 -15.15 -1.92
C LYS A 220 9.98 -14.31 -3.15
N LEU A 221 10.70 -13.20 -2.94
CA LEU A 221 11.25 -12.43 -4.06
C LEU A 221 12.36 -13.21 -4.75
N SER A 222 12.45 -13.02 -6.07
CA SER A 222 13.48 -13.58 -6.96
C SER A 222 13.53 -15.11 -7.00
N GLU A 223 12.47 -15.78 -6.51
CA GLU A 223 12.29 -17.22 -6.61
C GLU A 223 10.98 -17.50 -7.39
N GLU A 224 11.05 -18.41 -8.36
CA GLU A 224 9.86 -18.87 -9.07
C GLU A 224 9.01 -19.74 -8.14
N THR A 225 7.72 -19.45 -8.06
CA THR A 225 6.78 -20.20 -7.23
C THR A 225 5.63 -20.72 -8.11
N THR A 226 5.34 -22.02 -8.02
CA THR A 226 4.31 -22.67 -8.83
C THR A 226 3.00 -22.82 -8.07
N PHE A 227 1.89 -22.54 -8.74
CA PHE A 227 0.52 -22.66 -8.26
C PHE A 227 -0.36 -23.41 -9.24
N MET A 228 -1.34 -24.15 -8.73
CA MET A 228 -2.35 -24.85 -9.51
C MET A 228 -3.72 -24.19 -9.33
N LEU A 229 -4.31 -23.69 -10.42
CA LEU A 229 -5.62 -23.04 -10.42
C LEU A 229 -6.56 -23.68 -11.42
N LYS A 230 -7.83 -23.81 -11.08
CA LYS A 230 -8.92 -24.22 -11.98
C LYS A 230 -9.92 -23.10 -12.19
N HIS A 231 -10.94 -23.32 -12.98
CA HIS A 231 -12.01 -22.36 -13.21
C HIS A 231 -12.63 -21.85 -11.91
N GLY A 232 -12.69 -20.52 -11.78
CA GLY A 232 -13.24 -19.81 -10.62
C GLY A 232 -12.26 -19.63 -9.47
N ASP A 233 -11.07 -20.22 -9.54
CA ASP A 233 -10.04 -20.00 -8.53
C ASP A 233 -9.41 -18.61 -8.66
N THR A 234 -9.08 -18.04 -7.51
CA THR A 234 -8.25 -16.86 -7.37
C THR A 234 -7.30 -17.07 -6.21
N ILE A 235 -6.02 -16.83 -6.42
CA ILE A 235 -5.03 -16.67 -5.32
C ILE A 235 -4.75 -15.19 -5.12
N SER A 236 -4.39 -14.83 -3.89
CA SER A 236 -4.03 -13.48 -3.47
C SER A 236 -2.69 -13.50 -2.78
N ILE A 237 -1.74 -12.70 -3.27
CA ILE A 237 -0.43 -12.48 -2.66
C ILE A 237 -0.51 -11.11 -2.00
N ALA A 238 -0.50 -11.10 -0.66
CA ALA A 238 -0.79 -9.91 0.13
C ALA A 238 0.47 -9.16 0.56
N ASN A 239 0.27 -7.89 0.91
CA ASN A 239 1.29 -7.02 1.52
C ASN A 239 2.55 -6.84 0.66
N LEU A 240 2.38 -6.80 -0.66
CA LEU A 240 3.47 -6.50 -1.58
C LEU A 240 3.76 -5.00 -1.55
N PRO A 241 4.96 -4.55 -1.15
CA PRO A 241 5.34 -3.14 -1.24
C PRO A 241 5.15 -2.60 -2.65
N TYR A 242 4.76 -1.32 -2.77
CA TYR A 242 4.74 -0.67 -4.09
C TYR A 242 6.14 -0.73 -4.69
N ASP A 243 6.20 -0.74 -6.01
CA ASP A 243 7.42 -0.95 -6.80
C ASP A 243 7.97 -2.39 -6.85
N VAL A 244 7.31 -3.38 -6.23
CA VAL A 244 7.58 -4.79 -6.55
C VAL A 244 7.05 -5.07 -7.95
N ASP A 245 7.93 -5.54 -8.84
CA ASP A 245 7.55 -6.04 -10.16
C ASP A 245 7.10 -7.50 -10.06
N TYR A 246 6.12 -7.89 -10.88
CA TYR A 246 5.64 -9.26 -10.93
C TYR A 246 5.52 -9.76 -12.36
N MET A 247 5.70 -11.06 -12.53
CA MET A 247 5.45 -11.79 -13.76
C MET A 247 4.70 -13.08 -13.41
N VAL A 248 3.59 -13.32 -14.11
CA VAL A 248 2.76 -14.52 -13.98
C VAL A 248 2.70 -15.22 -15.33
N ILE A 249 3.06 -16.48 -15.38
CA ILE A 249 3.04 -17.30 -16.59
C ILE A 249 2.14 -18.49 -16.34
N GLU A 250 1.17 -18.72 -17.22
CA GLU A 250 0.42 -19.97 -17.27
C GLU A 250 1.12 -20.95 -18.23
N MET A 251 1.34 -22.18 -17.79
CA MET A 251 1.89 -23.22 -18.67
C MET A 251 0.85 -23.62 -19.72
N ALA A 252 1.28 -23.72 -20.98
CA ALA A 252 0.41 -24.08 -22.09
C ALA A 252 -0.29 -25.43 -21.84
N ALA A 253 -1.56 -25.52 -22.14
CA ALA A 253 -2.36 -26.72 -21.99
C ALA A 253 -2.93 -27.16 -23.35
N ASP A 254 -2.76 -28.44 -23.69
CA ASP A 254 -3.18 -28.99 -24.98
C ASP A 254 -4.66 -28.76 -25.26
N GLY A 255 -4.90 -28.21 -26.44
CA GLY A 255 -6.24 -27.93 -26.95
C GLY A 255 -6.93 -26.72 -26.33
N TYR A 256 -6.22 -25.92 -25.51
CA TYR A 256 -6.72 -24.63 -24.99
C TYR A 256 -6.01 -23.48 -25.69
N THR A 257 -6.77 -22.41 -25.89
CA THR A 257 -6.23 -21.09 -26.24
C THR A 257 -6.30 -20.21 -24.99
N THR A 258 -5.15 -19.74 -24.54
CA THR A 258 -5.02 -18.87 -23.35
C THR A 258 -4.99 -17.41 -23.77
N THR A 259 -5.73 -16.57 -23.06
CA THR A 259 -5.62 -15.10 -23.08
C THR A 259 -5.39 -14.60 -21.67
N SER A 260 -4.58 -13.56 -21.52
CA SER A 260 -4.24 -12.97 -20.24
C SER A 260 -4.37 -11.44 -20.27
N THR A 261 -4.54 -10.86 -19.11
CA THR A 261 -4.45 -9.41 -18.88
C THR A 261 -3.62 -9.18 -17.63
N ASN A 262 -2.74 -8.17 -17.70
CA ASN A 262 -1.85 -7.80 -16.59
C ASN A 262 -1.01 -8.97 -16.05
N GLU A 263 -0.57 -9.86 -16.92
CA GLU A 263 0.33 -10.99 -16.56
C GLU A 263 1.69 -10.52 -16.08
N THR A 264 2.07 -9.31 -16.45
CA THR A 264 3.27 -8.62 -15.94
C THR A 264 2.89 -7.22 -15.49
N GLY A 265 3.60 -6.71 -14.50
CA GLY A 265 3.35 -5.35 -14.04
C GLY A 265 4.15 -5.01 -12.79
N ARG A 266 3.78 -3.87 -12.20
CA ARG A 266 4.34 -3.35 -10.96
C ARG A 266 3.22 -3.08 -9.97
N ILE A 267 3.41 -3.45 -8.71
CA ILE A 267 2.46 -3.14 -7.65
C ILE A 267 2.45 -1.62 -7.43
N SER A 268 1.28 -1.00 -7.64
CA SER A 268 1.08 0.46 -7.56
C SER A 268 -0.30 0.87 -7.06
N ALA A 269 -1.12 -0.11 -6.68
CA ALA A 269 -2.47 0.09 -6.17
C ALA A 269 -2.77 -0.91 -5.05
N ALA A 270 -3.80 -0.61 -4.25
CA ALA A 270 -4.25 -1.47 -3.15
C ALA A 270 -4.56 -2.90 -3.62
N GLU A 271 -5.02 -3.06 -4.86
CA GLU A 271 -5.31 -4.34 -5.47
C GLU A 271 -5.01 -4.30 -6.98
N GLN A 272 -4.36 -5.33 -7.48
CA GLN A 272 -4.13 -5.56 -8.90
C GLN A 272 -4.46 -7.01 -9.25
N THR A 273 -5.01 -7.25 -10.45
CA THR A 273 -5.40 -8.59 -10.87
C THR A 273 -4.74 -8.96 -12.19
N ALA A 274 -4.01 -10.07 -12.19
CA ALA A 274 -3.60 -10.81 -13.39
C ALA A 274 -4.68 -11.85 -13.70
N ALA A 275 -5.40 -11.69 -14.81
CA ALA A 275 -6.50 -12.57 -15.16
C ALA A 275 -6.18 -13.43 -16.37
N PHE A 276 -6.48 -14.73 -16.26
CA PHE A 276 -6.22 -15.72 -17.31
C PHE A 276 -7.50 -16.43 -17.69
N THR A 277 -7.75 -16.52 -19.01
CA THR A 277 -8.89 -17.22 -19.56
C THR A 277 -8.43 -18.27 -20.58
N ASN A 278 -8.82 -19.53 -20.35
CA ASN A 278 -8.61 -20.62 -21.27
C ASN A 278 -9.90 -20.97 -21.99
N VAL A 279 -9.83 -21.05 -23.31
CA VAL A 279 -10.95 -21.40 -24.18
C VAL A 279 -10.65 -22.73 -24.86
N LYS A 280 -11.58 -23.68 -24.77
CA LYS A 280 -11.53 -24.91 -25.56
C LYS A 280 -12.87 -25.15 -26.20
N ASN A 281 -12.89 -25.19 -27.52
CA ASN A 281 -14.10 -25.49 -28.31
C ASN A 281 -13.83 -26.69 -29.22
N SER A 282 -14.88 -27.46 -29.42
CA SER A 282 -14.95 -28.46 -30.49
C SER A 282 -16.25 -28.29 -31.28
N ALA A 283 -16.21 -28.57 -32.55
CA ALA A 283 -17.42 -28.73 -33.32
C ALA A 283 -18.22 -29.88 -32.69
N VAL A 284 -19.44 -29.62 -32.26
CA VAL A 284 -20.34 -30.71 -31.87
C VAL A 284 -20.78 -31.38 -33.16
N ASP A 285 -20.17 -32.52 -33.46
CA ASP A 285 -20.69 -33.38 -34.52
C ASP A 285 -22.02 -33.93 -34.02
N THR A 286 -23.09 -33.27 -34.41
CA THR A 286 -24.47 -33.65 -34.05
C THR A 286 -24.92 -34.92 -34.71
N GLY A 287 -24.00 -35.69 -35.35
CA GLY A 287 -24.23 -37.08 -35.78
C GLY A 287 -25.50 -37.37 -36.58
N VAL A 288 -26.26 -36.36 -36.89
CA VAL A 288 -27.38 -36.48 -37.85
C VAL A 288 -26.81 -36.15 -39.21
N MET A 289 -25.77 -36.85 -39.58
CA MET A 289 -25.54 -37.11 -40.99
C MET A 289 -26.76 -37.86 -41.49
N LEU A 290 -27.32 -37.35 -42.55
CA LEU A 290 -28.45 -37.94 -43.29
C LEU A 290 -28.17 -39.35 -43.78
N ASP A 291 -27.69 -40.24 -42.91
CA ASP A 291 -27.73 -41.67 -43.14
C ASP A 291 -29.17 -42.21 -43.02
N SER A 292 -30.08 -41.33 -42.60
CA SER A 292 -31.51 -41.56 -42.64
C SER A 292 -32.14 -41.29 -44.03
N LEU A 293 -31.37 -40.78 -45.01
CA LEU A 293 -31.86 -40.60 -46.38
C LEU A 293 -32.46 -41.85 -46.97
N PRO A 294 -31.86 -43.05 -46.81
CA PRO A 294 -32.46 -44.31 -47.23
C PRO A 294 -33.80 -44.58 -46.54
N TYR A 295 -33.89 -44.31 -45.24
CA TYR A 295 -35.12 -44.58 -44.47
C TYR A 295 -36.24 -43.55 -44.77
N VAL A 296 -35.89 -42.30 -45.05
CA VAL A 296 -36.85 -41.26 -45.49
C VAL A 296 -37.38 -41.63 -46.89
N LEU A 297 -36.55 -42.13 -47.82
CA LEU A 297 -36.93 -42.56 -49.12
C LEU A 297 -37.82 -43.80 -49.05
N ILE A 298 -37.52 -44.80 -48.20
CA ILE A 298 -38.31 -45.97 -47.95
C ILE A 298 -39.71 -45.57 -47.41
N LEU A 299 -39.73 -44.67 -46.41
CA LEU A 299 -40.96 -44.16 -45.81
C LEU A 299 -41.81 -43.43 -46.86
N ALA A 300 -41.19 -42.59 -47.68
CA ALA A 300 -41.91 -41.92 -48.80
C ALA A 300 -42.45 -42.89 -49.83
N ALA A 301 -41.68 -43.93 -50.16
CA ALA A 301 -42.11 -44.97 -51.08
C ALA A 301 -43.32 -45.82 -50.54
N VAL A 302 -43.26 -46.14 -49.22
CA VAL A 302 -44.36 -46.86 -48.55
C VAL A 302 -45.61 -45.98 -48.46
N LEU A 303 -45.48 -44.72 -48.12
CA LEU A 303 -46.67 -43.80 -48.08
C LEU A 303 -47.25 -43.54 -49.48
N GLY A 304 -46.36 -43.36 -50.46
CA GLY A 304 -46.82 -43.21 -51.89
C GLY A 304 -47.43 -44.46 -52.42
N GLY A 305 -46.91 -45.66 -52.12
CA GLY A 305 -47.52 -46.95 -52.49
C GLY A 305 -48.90 -47.17 -51.83
N ALA A 306 -49.00 -46.84 -50.53
CA ALA A 306 -50.28 -46.95 -49.83
C ALA A 306 -51.33 -45.98 -50.41
N ALA A 307 -50.96 -44.74 -50.71
CA ALA A 307 -51.88 -43.78 -51.38
C ALA A 307 -52.34 -44.26 -52.77
N ALA A 308 -51.37 -44.79 -53.54
CA ALA A 308 -51.69 -45.38 -54.88
C ALA A 308 -52.68 -46.58 -54.80
N MET A 309 -52.51 -47.46 -53.79
CA MET A 309 -53.40 -48.54 -53.53
C MET A 309 -54.80 -48.07 -53.14
N VAL A 310 -54.90 -47.06 -52.30
CA VAL A 310 -56.21 -46.48 -51.89
C VAL A 310 -56.94 -45.86 -53.09
N VAL A 311 -56.20 -45.11 -53.92
CA VAL A 311 -56.77 -44.50 -55.14
C VAL A 311 -57.23 -45.58 -56.13
N ARG A 312 -56.40 -46.66 -56.29
CA ARG A 312 -56.76 -47.75 -57.18
C ARG A 312 -57.97 -48.55 -56.66
N ARG A 313 -58.14 -48.74 -55.38
CA ARG A 313 -59.24 -49.39 -54.73
C ARG A 313 -60.57 -48.58 -54.88
N ARG A 314 -60.45 -47.24 -54.81
CA ARG A 314 -61.62 -46.37 -55.03
C ARG A 314 -62.10 -46.36 -56.47
N ARG A 315 -61.21 -46.42 -57.46
CA ARG A 315 -61.54 -46.49 -58.89
C ARG A 315 -62.11 -47.84 -59.32
N GLY A 316 -61.79 -48.92 -58.62
CA GLY A 316 -62.36 -50.26 -58.92
C GLY A 316 -63.67 -50.59 -58.18
N ALA A 317 -64.16 -49.61 -57.41
CA ALA A 317 -65.48 -49.74 -56.75
C ALA A 317 -66.59 -48.91 -57.42
N GLU A 318 -66.27 -48.20 -58.55
CA GLU A 318 -67.15 -47.39 -59.34
C GLU A 318 -67.54 -48.07 -60.74
N ASP A 319 -66.99 -49.29 -61.00
CA ASP A 319 -67.45 -50.18 -62.08
C ASP A 319 -68.24 -51.35 -61.44
#